data_8953acbbd15315fe09743735b9ca8181
#
_entry.id   8953acbbd15315fe09743735b9ca8181
#
_cell.length_a   1.000
_cell.length_b   1.000
_cell.length_c   1.000
_cell.angle_alpha   90.00
_cell.angle_beta   90.00
_cell.angle_gamma   90.00
#
_symmetry.space_group_name_H-M   'P 1'
#
loop_
_entity.id
_entity.type
_entity.pdbx_description
1 polymer ?
#
loop_
_entity_poly.entity_id
_entity_poly.type
_entity_poly.pdbx_seq_one_letter_code
_entity_poly.pdbx_strand_id
1 'polypeptide(L)'
;MSDSPFRNVALIAHVDHGKTTLVDAMLFATGVFSAHQERVDRVLDSNDQERERGITILAKAASVEWRGTRINLVDTPGHADFGGEVERALALVDGVLLLIDAAEGPMPQTRYVLSKALARHLPAVVVINKVDRDDARIEAVVDEVYELFFDLDAKDEHIEFPIVSTIARKGRAMTGVGIPGDDTDLSALLDTVVDTIPSPSGDPSGSLQALVTNLDASDYLGRLAIGRVVEGTLRSGNQVALCRSDGTTSTRRLTQLMGFEGLGRVDVSDRVAGDLFVVAGFPEIEIGDTLADAIDPRPLPRLTVDEPVLKMTFGVNTSPLAGTEGRFVTSRQIRDRLEREVLGNVSIRIGETSSPEIIEVAGRGELQLAVLIESMRREGFEFQVSRPEVIVKDVEGVRHEPVELAIIDVPDDHVGTVTQAVAPRKGTIVALEPGETGRTIVTVKAPSRSLIGLRSLLMTATRGTALVHQQHSGWAPWAGELPHRQGGAMVADRAGISTGYALDNLQKRGTLFIGSGEQVYGGMVIGENSRTEDMPCNPAKPKQLTNIRTHAADEAIQLRPPRTMTLELALEWIGSDELVEVTPTAVRVRKRTLTSRAAVS
;
A
#
# COMPACT_ATOMS: atom_id res chain seq x y z
N MET A 1 8.52 11.74 -37.98
CA MET A 1 8.76 11.27 -36.59
C MET A 1 9.15 9.82 -36.71
N SER A 2 10.33 9.40 -36.27
CA SER A 2 10.69 7.98 -36.32
C SER A 2 9.82 7.27 -35.31
N ASP A 3 9.06 6.28 -35.78
CA ASP A 3 8.23 5.45 -34.92
C ASP A 3 9.16 4.70 -33.95
N SER A 4 9.15 5.09 -32.67
CA SER A 4 9.99 4.46 -31.67
C SER A 4 9.54 3.00 -31.50
N PRO A 5 10.48 2.00 -31.48
CA PRO A 5 10.13 0.60 -31.45
C PRO A 5 9.65 0.13 -30.08
N PHE A 6 9.12 1.01 -29.25
CA PHE A 6 8.60 0.65 -27.93
C PHE A 6 7.43 1.52 -27.47
N ARG A 7 6.66 0.99 -26.49
CA ARG A 7 5.52 1.62 -25.82
C ARG A 7 5.69 1.44 -24.32
N ASN A 8 5.42 2.46 -23.54
CA ASN A 8 5.46 2.40 -22.08
C ASN A 8 4.03 2.50 -21.54
N VAL A 9 3.58 1.50 -20.82
CA VAL A 9 2.18 1.34 -20.44
C VAL A 9 2.05 1.02 -18.95
N ALA A 10 1.26 1.78 -18.21
CA ALA A 10 0.92 1.47 -16.83
C ALA A 10 -0.35 0.61 -16.76
N LEU A 11 -0.34 -0.35 -15.83
CA LEU A 11 -1.49 -1.21 -15.56
C LEU A 11 -2.27 -0.66 -14.37
N ILE A 12 -3.49 -0.22 -14.59
CA ILE A 12 -4.41 0.26 -13.57
C ILE A 12 -5.51 -0.78 -13.38
N ALA A 13 -5.66 -1.28 -12.17
CA ALA A 13 -6.71 -2.24 -11.83
C ALA A 13 -7.06 -2.19 -10.36
N HIS A 14 -8.30 -2.56 -10.03
CA HIS A 14 -8.65 -2.89 -8.66
C HIS A 14 -8.06 -4.26 -8.27
N VAL A 15 -8.00 -4.51 -6.95
CA VAL A 15 -7.64 -5.82 -6.40
C VAL A 15 -8.55 -6.89 -7.00
N ASP A 16 -8.00 -8.04 -7.33
CA ASP A 16 -8.71 -9.19 -7.91
C ASP A 16 -9.34 -8.97 -9.30
N HIS A 17 -9.24 -7.82 -9.96
CA HIS A 17 -9.68 -7.64 -11.35
C HIS A 17 -8.85 -8.44 -12.37
N GLY A 18 -7.76 -9.07 -11.94
CA GLY A 18 -6.94 -9.97 -12.75
C GLY A 18 -5.73 -9.34 -13.39
N LYS A 19 -5.19 -8.25 -12.81
CA LYS A 19 -3.99 -7.54 -13.29
C LYS A 19 -2.80 -8.48 -13.48
N THR A 20 -2.40 -9.19 -12.44
CA THR A 20 -1.28 -10.13 -12.49
C THR A 20 -1.52 -11.25 -13.49
N THR A 21 -2.76 -11.78 -13.53
CA THR A 21 -3.15 -12.83 -14.50
C THR A 21 -3.03 -12.34 -15.95
N LEU A 22 -3.41 -11.06 -16.22
CA LEU A 22 -3.29 -10.49 -17.55
C LEU A 22 -1.83 -10.32 -17.96
N VAL A 23 -0.98 -9.83 -17.07
CA VAL A 23 0.46 -9.69 -17.34
C VAL A 23 1.12 -11.05 -17.58
N ASP A 24 0.82 -12.04 -16.75
CA ASP A 24 1.30 -13.40 -16.94
C ASP A 24 0.86 -13.94 -18.32
N ALA A 25 -0.40 -13.70 -18.71
CA ALA A 25 -0.90 -14.12 -20.03
C ALA A 25 -0.18 -13.37 -21.18
N MET A 26 0.12 -12.08 -21.03
CA MET A 26 0.90 -11.31 -22.03
C MET A 26 2.33 -11.83 -22.15
N LEU A 27 3.00 -12.15 -21.03
CA LEU A 27 4.34 -12.73 -21.01
C LEU A 27 4.38 -14.12 -21.66
N PHE A 28 3.33 -14.94 -21.48
CA PHE A 28 3.20 -16.24 -22.15
C PHE A 28 2.92 -16.07 -23.66
N ALA A 29 2.01 -15.19 -24.04
CA ALA A 29 1.64 -14.96 -25.44
C ALA A 29 2.84 -14.45 -26.29
N THR A 30 3.75 -13.72 -25.67
CA THR A 30 4.96 -13.17 -26.33
C THR A 30 6.19 -14.07 -26.22
N GLY A 31 6.06 -15.27 -25.63
CA GLY A 31 7.13 -16.27 -25.62
C GLY A 31 8.27 -15.98 -24.63
N VAL A 32 8.07 -15.08 -23.67
CA VAL A 32 9.06 -14.80 -22.61
C VAL A 32 9.29 -16.03 -21.73
N PHE A 33 8.25 -16.84 -21.51
CA PHE A 33 8.36 -18.12 -20.81
C PHE A 33 8.42 -19.29 -21.81
N SER A 34 9.38 -20.20 -21.60
CA SER A 34 9.42 -21.44 -22.35
C SER A 34 8.28 -22.38 -21.91
N ALA A 35 7.75 -23.17 -22.84
CA ALA A 35 6.65 -24.12 -22.61
C ALA A 35 6.91 -25.19 -21.51
N HIS A 36 8.13 -25.27 -20.98
CA HIS A 36 8.57 -26.23 -19.95
C HIS A 36 8.80 -25.62 -18.56
N GLN A 37 8.67 -24.28 -18.40
CA GLN A 37 8.68 -23.70 -17.06
C GLN A 37 7.31 -23.91 -16.41
N GLU A 38 7.31 -24.52 -15.22
CA GLU A 38 6.09 -24.59 -14.41
C GLU A 38 5.47 -23.20 -14.28
N ARG A 39 4.16 -23.10 -14.52
CA ARG A 39 3.42 -21.86 -14.30
C ARG A 39 3.61 -21.42 -12.85
N VAL A 40 4.49 -20.51 -12.62
CA VAL A 40 4.55 -19.76 -11.36
C VAL A 40 3.44 -18.73 -11.46
N ASP A 41 2.31 -18.99 -10.82
CA ASP A 41 1.19 -18.04 -10.76
C ASP A 41 1.65 -16.78 -10.01
N ARG A 42 1.25 -15.60 -10.52
CA ARG A 42 1.52 -14.28 -9.92
C ARG A 42 3.00 -13.88 -9.91
N VAL A 43 3.60 -13.89 -11.07
CA VAL A 43 5.04 -13.63 -11.24
C VAL A 43 5.45 -12.18 -10.83
N LEU A 44 4.56 -11.19 -11.00
CA LEU A 44 4.81 -9.82 -10.54
C LEU A 44 4.63 -9.65 -9.02
N ASP A 45 3.76 -10.41 -8.37
CA ASP A 45 3.55 -10.34 -6.92
C ASP A 45 4.65 -11.16 -6.18
N SER A 46 5.88 -10.70 -6.27
CA SER A 46 7.04 -11.42 -5.67
C SER A 46 7.14 -11.25 -4.15
N ASN A 47 6.45 -10.27 -3.56
CA ASN A 47 6.44 -10.02 -2.13
C ASN A 47 5.31 -10.82 -1.45
N ASP A 48 5.62 -11.56 -0.38
CA ASP A 48 4.63 -12.34 0.37
C ASP A 48 3.48 -11.47 0.91
N GLN A 49 3.75 -10.22 1.30
CA GLN A 49 2.72 -9.30 1.74
C GLN A 49 1.77 -8.87 0.61
N GLU A 50 2.26 -8.72 -0.62
CA GLU A 50 1.43 -8.44 -1.80
C GLU A 50 0.48 -9.61 -2.07
N ARG A 51 1.00 -10.85 -2.00
CA ARG A 51 0.20 -12.08 -2.20
C ARG A 51 -0.85 -12.30 -1.12
N GLU A 52 -0.48 -12.09 0.15
CA GLU A 52 -1.39 -12.26 1.29
C GLU A 52 -2.51 -11.23 1.33
N ARG A 53 -2.19 -9.98 0.97
CA ARG A 53 -3.13 -8.86 0.99
C ARG A 53 -3.87 -8.68 -0.33
N GLY A 54 -3.41 -9.33 -1.41
CA GLY A 54 -3.94 -9.19 -2.75
C GLY A 54 -3.71 -7.79 -3.37
N ILE A 55 -2.76 -6.99 -2.86
CA ILE A 55 -2.49 -5.62 -3.32
C ILE A 55 -1.08 -5.49 -3.84
N THR A 56 -0.87 -4.68 -4.87
CA THR A 56 0.47 -4.23 -5.28
C THR A 56 0.95 -3.14 -4.34
N ILE A 57 2.14 -3.31 -3.79
CA ILE A 57 2.78 -2.35 -2.87
C ILE A 57 3.84 -1.54 -3.61
N LEU A 58 4.67 -2.21 -4.43
CA LEU A 58 5.76 -1.60 -5.17
C LEU A 58 5.52 -1.68 -6.68
N ALA A 59 5.75 -0.55 -7.36
CA ALA A 59 5.72 -0.52 -8.81
C ALA A 59 6.87 -1.38 -9.38
N LYS A 60 6.55 -2.30 -10.28
CA LYS A 60 7.49 -3.18 -10.97
C LYS A 60 7.38 -2.97 -12.46
N ALA A 61 8.46 -3.21 -13.18
CA ALA A 61 8.48 -3.13 -14.64
C ALA A 61 8.78 -4.49 -15.24
N ALA A 62 8.06 -4.82 -16.31
CA ALA A 62 8.28 -5.97 -17.17
C ALA A 62 8.33 -5.50 -18.63
N SER A 63 8.86 -6.31 -19.52
CA SER A 63 8.91 -5.97 -20.94
C SER A 63 8.55 -7.18 -21.78
N VAL A 64 7.70 -6.98 -22.78
CA VAL A 64 7.32 -7.99 -23.77
C VAL A 64 7.61 -7.48 -25.17
N GLU A 65 7.86 -8.39 -26.11
CA GLU A 65 8.06 -8.03 -27.51
C GLU A 65 6.86 -8.51 -28.34
N TRP A 66 6.26 -7.58 -29.10
CA TRP A 66 5.13 -7.87 -29.95
C TRP A 66 5.33 -7.27 -31.35
N ARG A 67 5.44 -8.14 -32.38
CA ARG A 67 5.61 -7.74 -33.78
C ARG A 67 6.73 -6.72 -34.00
N GLY A 68 7.85 -6.87 -33.30
CA GLY A 68 8.99 -5.95 -33.38
C GLY A 68 8.84 -4.66 -32.58
N THR A 69 7.74 -4.50 -31.82
CA THR A 69 7.56 -3.41 -30.84
C THR A 69 7.73 -3.96 -29.44
N ARG A 70 8.60 -3.34 -28.65
CA ARG A 70 8.76 -3.65 -27.23
C ARG A 70 7.73 -2.88 -26.43
N ILE A 71 6.94 -3.58 -25.63
CA ILE A 71 5.95 -3.01 -24.71
C ILE A 71 6.51 -3.13 -23.30
N ASN A 72 6.85 -2.02 -22.67
CA ASN A 72 7.24 -1.95 -21.28
C ASN A 72 5.96 -1.80 -20.43
N LEU A 73 5.74 -2.77 -19.57
CA LEU A 73 4.58 -2.82 -18.66
C LEU A 73 5.04 -2.35 -17.28
N VAL A 74 4.40 -1.33 -16.72
CA VAL A 74 4.68 -0.82 -15.39
C VAL A 74 3.48 -1.14 -14.50
N ASP A 75 3.68 -1.98 -13.51
CA ASP A 75 2.67 -2.32 -12.52
C ASP A 75 2.47 -1.16 -11.54
N THR A 76 1.22 -0.76 -11.29
CA THR A 76 0.91 0.36 -10.39
C THR A 76 0.15 -0.10 -9.15
N PRO A 77 0.53 0.39 -7.95
CA PRO A 77 -0.30 0.22 -6.78
C PRO A 77 -1.68 0.86 -6.98
N GLY A 78 -2.73 0.21 -6.45
CA GLY A 78 -4.09 0.75 -6.52
C GLY A 78 -4.48 1.60 -5.30
N HIS A 79 -3.79 1.47 -4.18
CA HIS A 79 -4.17 2.10 -2.92
C HIS A 79 -3.60 3.52 -2.78
N ALA A 80 -4.41 4.47 -2.28
CA ALA A 80 -4.00 5.88 -2.12
C ALA A 80 -2.82 6.07 -1.15
N ASP A 81 -2.63 5.19 -0.17
CA ASP A 81 -1.47 5.21 0.73
C ASP A 81 -0.14 5.08 -0.01
N PHE A 82 -0.16 4.47 -1.20
CA PHE A 82 0.98 4.34 -2.11
C PHE A 82 0.96 5.35 -3.26
N GLY A 83 0.32 6.51 -3.06
CA GLY A 83 0.19 7.52 -4.10
C GLY A 83 1.51 8.04 -4.67
N GLY A 84 2.57 8.06 -3.87
CA GLY A 84 3.91 8.38 -4.37
C GLY A 84 4.43 7.36 -5.37
N GLU A 85 4.16 6.08 -5.15
CA GLU A 85 4.47 4.98 -6.07
C GLU A 85 3.66 5.09 -7.37
N VAL A 86 2.37 5.45 -7.26
CA VAL A 86 1.50 5.70 -8.44
C VAL A 86 2.05 6.84 -9.28
N GLU A 87 2.37 7.98 -8.69
CA GLU A 87 2.90 9.15 -9.42
C GLU A 87 4.23 8.85 -10.10
N ARG A 88 5.10 8.06 -9.48
CA ARG A 88 6.37 7.61 -10.05
C ARG A 88 6.16 6.63 -11.21
N ALA A 89 5.25 5.67 -11.06
CA ALA A 89 4.91 4.72 -12.12
C ALA A 89 4.34 5.44 -13.34
N LEU A 90 3.42 6.41 -13.14
CA LEU A 90 2.85 7.20 -14.21
C LEU A 90 3.85 8.16 -14.87
N ALA A 91 4.97 8.50 -14.21
CA ALA A 91 6.05 9.27 -14.85
C ALA A 91 6.90 8.45 -15.84
N LEU A 92 6.82 7.12 -15.78
CA LEU A 92 7.55 6.22 -16.66
C LEU A 92 6.83 5.92 -17.98
N VAL A 93 5.53 6.22 -18.09
CA VAL A 93 4.67 5.67 -19.14
C VAL A 93 4.09 6.74 -20.07
N ASP A 94 3.58 6.30 -21.23
CA ASP A 94 2.98 7.12 -22.27
C ASP A 94 1.48 6.85 -22.43
N GLY A 95 0.94 5.87 -21.68
CA GLY A 95 -0.49 5.56 -21.63
C GLY A 95 -0.80 4.51 -20.59
N VAL A 96 -2.07 4.18 -20.45
CA VAL A 96 -2.56 3.29 -19.40
C VAL A 96 -3.46 2.18 -19.95
N LEU A 97 -3.37 0.99 -19.35
CA LEU A 97 -4.33 -0.11 -19.47
C LEU A 97 -5.22 -0.09 -18.24
N LEU A 98 -6.48 0.26 -18.44
CA LEU A 98 -7.49 0.29 -17.39
C LEU A 98 -8.24 -1.05 -17.37
N LEU A 99 -7.90 -1.92 -16.40
CA LEU A 99 -8.45 -3.26 -16.29
C LEU A 99 -9.63 -3.28 -15.31
N ILE A 100 -10.78 -3.75 -15.79
CA ILE A 100 -12.05 -3.78 -15.05
C ILE A 100 -12.65 -5.18 -15.12
N ASP A 101 -13.17 -5.67 -13.99
CA ASP A 101 -13.91 -6.94 -13.92
C ASP A 101 -15.31 -6.75 -14.51
N ALA A 102 -15.72 -7.68 -15.38
CA ALA A 102 -17.00 -7.62 -16.08
C ALA A 102 -18.23 -7.76 -15.16
N ALA A 103 -18.06 -8.25 -13.94
CA ALA A 103 -19.15 -8.39 -12.97
C ALA A 103 -19.17 -7.24 -11.95
N GLU A 104 -17.98 -6.79 -11.51
CA GLU A 104 -17.84 -5.81 -10.42
C GLU A 104 -17.92 -4.36 -10.94
N GLY A 105 -17.39 -4.09 -12.14
CA GLY A 105 -17.30 -2.74 -12.69
C GLY A 105 -16.14 -1.90 -12.13
N PRO A 106 -16.12 -0.58 -12.39
CA PRO A 106 -15.09 0.31 -11.90
C PRO A 106 -15.20 0.54 -10.39
N MET A 107 -14.11 0.28 -9.66
CA MET A 107 -14.06 0.34 -8.21
C MET A 107 -13.33 1.62 -7.73
N PRO A 108 -13.55 2.08 -6.48
CA PRO A 108 -13.00 3.35 -5.98
C PRO A 108 -11.48 3.51 -6.10
N GLN A 109 -10.70 2.43 -5.97
CA GLN A 109 -9.24 2.49 -6.14
C GLN A 109 -8.83 2.80 -7.57
N THR A 110 -9.57 2.28 -8.55
CA THR A 110 -9.39 2.55 -9.97
C THR A 110 -9.56 4.04 -10.26
N ARG A 111 -10.58 4.68 -9.65
CA ARG A 111 -10.87 6.11 -9.76
C ARG A 111 -9.67 6.98 -9.40
N TYR A 112 -8.99 6.68 -8.28
CA TYR A 112 -7.82 7.45 -7.84
C TYR A 112 -6.66 7.41 -8.85
N VAL A 113 -6.27 6.21 -9.29
CA VAL A 113 -5.13 6.06 -10.22
C VAL A 113 -5.48 6.65 -11.60
N LEU A 114 -6.71 6.43 -12.06
CA LEU A 114 -7.19 6.99 -13.31
C LEU A 114 -7.20 8.54 -13.28
N SER A 115 -7.66 9.17 -12.20
CA SER A 115 -7.64 10.63 -12.07
C SER A 115 -6.22 11.21 -12.20
N LYS A 116 -5.22 10.53 -11.65
CA LYS A 116 -3.81 10.92 -11.79
C LYS A 116 -3.27 10.73 -13.23
N ALA A 117 -3.73 9.67 -13.92
CA ALA A 117 -3.39 9.43 -15.33
C ALA A 117 -4.00 10.49 -16.25
N LEU A 118 -5.29 10.83 -16.06
CA LEU A 118 -6.00 11.86 -16.81
C LEU A 118 -5.38 13.26 -16.60
N ALA A 119 -4.99 13.58 -15.36
CA ALA A 119 -4.29 14.84 -15.06
C ALA A 119 -2.94 14.98 -15.80
N ARG A 120 -2.36 13.87 -16.25
CA ARG A 120 -1.13 13.81 -17.07
C ARG A 120 -1.41 13.68 -18.57
N HIS A 121 -2.68 13.72 -18.98
CA HIS A 121 -3.12 13.52 -20.37
C HIS A 121 -2.67 12.19 -20.98
N LEU A 122 -2.61 11.12 -20.17
CA LEU A 122 -2.26 9.78 -20.66
C LEU A 122 -3.48 9.13 -21.33
N PRO A 123 -3.38 8.66 -22.58
CA PRO A 123 -4.45 7.92 -23.24
C PRO A 123 -4.67 6.57 -22.52
N ALA A 124 -5.91 6.12 -22.53
CA ALA A 124 -6.31 4.87 -21.89
C ALA A 124 -6.79 3.83 -22.91
N VAL A 125 -6.44 2.57 -22.69
CA VAL A 125 -7.09 1.40 -23.30
C VAL A 125 -7.91 0.73 -22.19
N VAL A 126 -9.21 0.60 -22.36
CA VAL A 126 -10.09 -0.05 -21.40
C VAL A 126 -10.15 -1.55 -21.69
N VAL A 127 -9.86 -2.36 -20.67
CA VAL A 127 -9.87 -3.81 -20.77
C VAL A 127 -10.93 -4.37 -19.82
N ILE A 128 -12.01 -4.90 -20.37
CA ILE A 128 -13.06 -5.59 -19.62
C ILE A 128 -12.66 -7.07 -19.48
N ASN A 129 -12.30 -7.48 -18.29
CA ASN A 129 -11.78 -8.83 -18.03
C ASN A 129 -12.83 -9.74 -17.37
N LYS A 130 -12.58 -11.03 -17.42
CA LYS A 130 -13.44 -12.09 -16.87
C LYS A 130 -14.85 -12.08 -17.49
N VAL A 131 -14.95 -11.76 -18.77
CA VAL A 131 -16.22 -11.71 -19.51
C VAL A 131 -16.89 -13.08 -19.64
N ASP A 132 -16.22 -14.17 -19.25
CA ASP A 132 -16.75 -15.54 -19.21
C ASP A 132 -17.41 -15.91 -17.87
N ARG A 133 -17.56 -14.98 -16.94
CA ARG A 133 -18.29 -15.21 -15.69
C ARG A 133 -19.81 -15.27 -15.96
N ASP A 134 -20.51 -16.12 -15.21
CA ASP A 134 -21.97 -16.25 -15.31
C ASP A 134 -22.72 -14.96 -14.87
N ASP A 135 -22.09 -14.17 -13.99
CA ASP A 135 -22.59 -12.90 -13.46
C ASP A 135 -22.04 -11.66 -14.19
N ALA A 136 -21.37 -11.85 -15.34
CA ALA A 136 -20.85 -10.75 -16.13
C ALA A 136 -21.96 -9.86 -16.70
N ARG A 137 -21.82 -8.54 -16.54
CA ARG A 137 -22.76 -7.50 -17.02
C ARG A 137 -22.03 -6.50 -17.91
N ILE A 138 -21.42 -7.01 -18.98
CA ILE A 138 -20.40 -6.31 -19.79
C ILE A 138 -20.88 -4.93 -20.26
N GLU A 139 -22.11 -4.84 -20.83
CA GLU A 139 -22.66 -3.57 -21.36
C GLU A 139 -22.83 -2.53 -20.24
N ALA A 140 -23.41 -2.92 -19.10
CA ALA A 140 -23.58 -2.03 -17.95
C ALA A 140 -22.23 -1.56 -17.38
N VAL A 141 -21.23 -2.44 -17.34
CA VAL A 141 -19.87 -2.07 -16.89
C VAL A 141 -19.22 -1.07 -17.85
N VAL A 142 -19.45 -1.17 -19.14
CA VAL A 142 -18.98 -0.18 -20.13
C VAL A 142 -19.62 1.18 -19.87
N ASP A 143 -20.92 1.24 -19.62
CA ASP A 143 -21.62 2.49 -19.28
C ASP A 143 -21.05 3.11 -17.99
N GLU A 144 -20.84 2.30 -16.93
CA GLU A 144 -20.21 2.75 -15.69
C GLU A 144 -18.77 3.27 -15.90
N VAL A 145 -18.03 2.74 -16.87
CA VAL A 145 -16.70 3.26 -17.22
C VAL A 145 -16.81 4.63 -17.85
N TYR A 146 -17.76 4.85 -18.76
CA TYR A 146 -18.00 6.18 -19.32
C TYR A 146 -18.42 7.18 -18.23
N GLU A 147 -19.31 6.79 -17.31
CA GLU A 147 -19.69 7.61 -16.16
C GLU A 147 -18.47 7.97 -15.30
N LEU A 148 -17.58 7.00 -15.03
CA LEU A 148 -16.35 7.26 -14.30
C LEU A 148 -15.45 8.30 -14.97
N PHE A 149 -15.30 8.27 -16.30
CA PHE A 149 -14.54 9.28 -17.04
C PHE A 149 -15.20 10.66 -16.96
N PHE A 150 -16.52 10.75 -17.10
CA PHE A 150 -17.27 11.99 -16.94
C PHE A 150 -17.14 12.57 -15.53
N ASP A 151 -17.26 11.76 -14.51
CA ASP A 151 -17.10 12.16 -13.11
C ASP A 151 -15.69 12.68 -12.78
N LEU A 152 -14.70 12.27 -13.55
CA LEU A 152 -13.31 12.73 -13.43
C LEU A 152 -13.00 13.94 -14.32
N ASP A 153 -14.02 14.60 -14.87
CA ASP A 153 -13.87 15.74 -15.80
C ASP A 153 -12.92 15.43 -16.97
N ALA A 154 -13.00 14.19 -17.49
CA ALA A 154 -12.19 13.78 -18.63
C ALA A 154 -12.50 14.63 -19.86
N LYS A 155 -11.45 15.04 -20.58
CA LYS A 155 -11.62 15.78 -21.83
C LYS A 155 -12.10 14.86 -22.96
N ASP A 156 -12.67 15.43 -24.02
CA ASP A 156 -13.17 14.68 -25.18
C ASP A 156 -12.12 13.69 -25.72
N GLU A 157 -10.85 14.08 -25.78
CA GLU A 157 -9.73 13.24 -26.22
C GLU A 157 -9.49 11.99 -25.37
N HIS A 158 -9.96 11.98 -24.12
CA HIS A 158 -9.81 10.85 -23.19
C HIS A 158 -11.04 9.93 -23.19
N ILE A 159 -12.17 10.38 -23.72
CA ILE A 159 -13.43 9.62 -23.75
C ILE A 159 -13.48 8.68 -24.97
N GLU A 160 -12.72 8.99 -26.03
CA GLU A 160 -12.57 8.15 -27.22
C GLU A 160 -11.55 7.01 -26.99
N PHE A 161 -11.74 6.19 -25.96
CA PHE A 161 -10.87 5.07 -25.65
C PHE A 161 -11.33 3.77 -26.36
N PRO A 162 -10.41 2.93 -26.85
CA PRO A 162 -10.74 1.59 -27.32
C PRO A 162 -11.07 0.66 -26.15
N ILE A 163 -12.03 -0.24 -26.39
CA ILE A 163 -12.42 -1.28 -25.46
C ILE A 163 -11.95 -2.63 -25.98
N VAL A 164 -11.36 -3.43 -25.10
CA VAL A 164 -10.95 -4.81 -25.37
C VAL A 164 -11.56 -5.72 -24.32
N SER A 165 -12.34 -6.72 -24.75
CA SER A 165 -12.87 -7.76 -23.87
C SER A 165 -11.88 -8.91 -23.74
N THR A 166 -11.63 -9.38 -22.50
CA THR A 166 -10.61 -10.39 -22.24
C THR A 166 -11.08 -11.50 -21.29
N ILE A 167 -10.49 -12.68 -21.49
CA ILE A 167 -10.49 -13.79 -20.55
C ILE A 167 -9.00 -14.06 -20.22
N ALA A 168 -8.42 -13.22 -19.37
CA ALA A 168 -6.98 -13.23 -19.08
C ALA A 168 -6.47 -14.63 -18.68
N ARG A 169 -7.23 -15.35 -17.86
CA ARG A 169 -6.88 -16.72 -17.43
C ARG A 169 -6.73 -17.71 -18.59
N LYS A 170 -7.46 -17.50 -19.69
CA LYS A 170 -7.40 -18.32 -20.91
C LYS A 170 -6.50 -17.74 -21.98
N GLY A 171 -5.93 -16.55 -21.77
CA GLY A 171 -5.09 -15.85 -22.74
C GLY A 171 -5.87 -15.42 -23.99
N ARG A 172 -7.12 -14.98 -23.86
CA ARG A 172 -8.00 -14.60 -24.96
C ARG A 172 -8.43 -13.15 -24.91
N ALA A 173 -8.52 -12.51 -26.05
CA ALA A 173 -8.97 -11.14 -26.20
C ALA A 173 -9.75 -10.94 -27.49
N MET A 174 -10.63 -9.93 -27.50
CA MET A 174 -11.27 -9.40 -28.72
C MET A 174 -11.43 -7.88 -28.60
N THR A 175 -11.36 -7.18 -29.72
CA THR A 175 -11.65 -5.76 -29.77
C THR A 175 -13.15 -5.52 -29.66
N GLY A 176 -13.55 -4.54 -28.85
CA GLY A 176 -14.95 -4.21 -28.57
C GLY A 176 -15.54 -5.03 -27.42
N VAL A 177 -16.87 -4.98 -27.34
CA VAL A 177 -17.68 -5.55 -26.25
C VAL A 177 -18.15 -6.96 -26.64
N GLY A 178 -17.87 -7.95 -25.82
CA GLY A 178 -18.32 -9.33 -26.10
C GLY A 178 -17.47 -10.41 -25.40
N ILE A 179 -17.71 -11.66 -25.76
CA ILE A 179 -16.97 -12.81 -25.24
C ILE A 179 -16.03 -13.33 -26.34
N PRO A 180 -14.70 -13.34 -26.11
CA PRO A 180 -13.74 -13.88 -27.07
C PRO A 180 -13.99 -15.36 -27.39
N GLY A 181 -13.92 -15.70 -28.67
CA GLY A 181 -14.06 -17.08 -29.14
C GLY A 181 -12.93 -18.00 -28.67
N ASP A 182 -13.15 -19.33 -28.82
CA ASP A 182 -12.16 -20.33 -28.41
C ASP A 182 -10.89 -20.34 -29.28
N ASP A 183 -10.95 -19.77 -30.45
CA ASP A 183 -9.88 -19.61 -31.45
C ASP A 183 -9.11 -18.30 -31.34
N THR A 184 -9.45 -17.43 -30.40
CA THR A 184 -8.77 -16.16 -30.17
C THR A 184 -7.60 -16.29 -29.19
N ASP A 185 -6.63 -15.37 -29.32
CA ASP A 185 -5.50 -15.19 -28.41
C ASP A 185 -5.45 -13.74 -27.89
N LEU A 186 -4.32 -13.30 -27.34
CA LEU A 186 -4.15 -11.92 -26.87
C LEU A 186 -3.76 -10.90 -27.95
N SER A 187 -3.68 -11.30 -29.22
CA SER A 187 -3.26 -10.41 -30.32
C SER A 187 -4.10 -9.13 -30.37
N ALA A 188 -5.43 -9.24 -30.21
CA ALA A 188 -6.34 -8.09 -30.22
C ALA A 188 -5.98 -7.04 -29.15
N LEU A 189 -5.59 -7.48 -27.96
CA LEU A 189 -5.15 -6.58 -26.88
C LEU A 189 -3.80 -5.94 -27.22
N LEU A 190 -2.82 -6.74 -27.63
CA LEU A 190 -1.45 -6.27 -27.91
C LEU A 190 -1.43 -5.31 -29.10
N ASP A 191 -2.19 -5.61 -30.16
CA ASP A 191 -2.36 -4.72 -31.30
C ASP A 191 -3.01 -3.40 -30.89
N THR A 192 -4.11 -3.43 -30.10
CA THR A 192 -4.78 -2.22 -29.61
C THR A 192 -3.84 -1.35 -28.75
N VAL A 193 -2.99 -1.97 -27.93
CA VAL A 193 -1.98 -1.23 -27.15
C VAL A 193 -0.98 -0.52 -28.06
N VAL A 194 -0.45 -1.20 -29.08
CA VAL A 194 0.54 -0.62 -30.00
C VAL A 194 -0.08 0.52 -30.83
N ASP A 195 -1.35 0.37 -31.23
CA ASP A 195 -2.05 1.35 -32.08
C ASP A 195 -2.51 2.58 -31.30
N THR A 196 -2.90 2.42 -30.02
CA THR A 196 -3.49 3.50 -29.20
C THR A 196 -2.44 4.27 -28.41
N ILE A 197 -1.50 3.57 -27.78
CA ILE A 197 -0.50 4.22 -26.93
C ILE A 197 0.55 4.87 -27.85
N PRO A 198 0.81 6.18 -27.71
CA PRO A 198 1.76 6.86 -28.58
C PRO A 198 3.19 6.37 -28.34
N SER A 199 4.01 6.50 -29.37
CA SER A 199 5.46 6.39 -29.21
C SER A 199 5.95 7.45 -28.24
N PRO A 200 6.92 7.14 -27.36
CA PRO A 200 7.51 8.13 -26.47
C PRO A 200 8.02 9.35 -27.23
N SER A 201 7.78 10.52 -26.66
CA SER A 201 8.35 11.77 -27.13
C SER A 201 9.83 11.90 -26.70
N GLY A 202 10.61 12.70 -27.41
CA GLY A 202 12.00 13.03 -27.14
C GLY A 202 12.91 12.77 -28.32
N ASP A 203 13.98 13.55 -28.44
CA ASP A 203 14.97 13.42 -29.53
C ASP A 203 16.17 12.59 -29.04
N PRO A 204 16.41 11.37 -29.59
CA PRO A 204 17.58 10.57 -29.22
C PRO A 204 18.93 11.23 -29.50
N SER A 205 18.98 12.26 -30.36
CA SER A 205 20.17 13.04 -30.67
C SER A 205 20.34 14.29 -29.79
N GLY A 206 19.34 14.59 -28.96
CA GLY A 206 19.35 15.72 -28.03
C GLY A 206 20.38 15.59 -26.89
N SER A 207 20.49 16.63 -26.07
CA SER A 207 21.31 16.59 -24.86
C SER A 207 20.69 15.67 -23.81
N LEU A 208 21.46 14.76 -23.24
CA LEU A 208 20.96 13.76 -22.29
C LEU A 208 20.21 14.37 -21.12
N GLN A 209 19.00 13.90 -20.92
CA GLN A 209 18.20 14.10 -19.71
C GLN A 209 17.48 12.80 -19.37
N ALA A 210 17.77 12.21 -18.23
CA ALA A 210 17.16 10.96 -17.78
C ALA A 210 16.72 11.09 -16.31
N LEU A 211 15.43 10.90 -16.07
CA LEU A 211 14.80 11.08 -14.75
C LEU A 211 14.84 9.79 -13.97
N VAL A 212 15.31 9.85 -12.73
CA VAL A 212 15.27 8.74 -11.78
C VAL A 212 13.91 8.75 -11.07
N THR A 213 13.18 7.65 -11.16
CA THR A 213 11.83 7.52 -10.59
C THR A 213 11.76 6.52 -9.45
N ASN A 214 12.60 5.49 -9.48
CA ASN A 214 12.63 4.43 -8.47
C ASN A 214 14.06 4.06 -8.10
N LEU A 215 14.22 3.54 -6.89
CA LEU A 215 15.47 2.95 -6.42
C LEU A 215 15.22 1.48 -6.06
N ASP A 216 16.26 0.69 -6.23
CA ASP A 216 16.33 -0.71 -5.86
C ASP A 216 17.72 -1.02 -5.30
N ALA A 217 17.93 -2.20 -4.78
CA ALA A 217 19.21 -2.62 -4.26
C ALA A 217 19.59 -4.00 -4.79
N SER A 218 20.87 -4.17 -5.07
CA SER A 218 21.46 -5.46 -5.40
C SER A 218 22.60 -5.74 -4.42
N ASP A 219 22.68 -6.98 -3.94
CA ASP A 219 23.76 -7.40 -3.04
C ASP A 219 25.15 -7.26 -3.68
N TYR A 220 25.22 -7.31 -5.01
CA TYR A 220 26.47 -7.23 -5.77
C TYR A 220 26.77 -5.83 -6.33
N LEU A 221 25.73 -5.11 -6.79
CA LEU A 221 25.86 -3.83 -7.49
C LEU A 221 25.59 -2.63 -6.56
N GLY A 222 25.10 -2.88 -5.36
CA GLY A 222 24.66 -1.85 -4.44
C GLY A 222 23.35 -1.19 -4.89
N ARG A 223 23.30 0.15 -4.79
CA ARG A 223 22.13 0.93 -5.18
C ARG A 223 21.92 0.91 -6.69
N LEU A 224 20.69 0.62 -7.10
CA LEU A 224 20.22 0.67 -8.48
C LEU A 224 19.21 1.81 -8.63
N ALA A 225 19.41 2.63 -9.66
CA ALA A 225 18.42 3.66 -10.01
C ALA A 225 17.67 3.24 -11.28
N ILE A 226 16.36 3.31 -11.21
CA ILE A 226 15.43 2.99 -12.28
C ILE A 226 14.79 4.30 -12.74
N GLY A 227 14.67 4.49 -14.05
CA GLY A 227 14.10 5.71 -14.57
C GLY A 227 13.82 5.65 -16.06
N ARG A 228 13.53 6.82 -16.62
CA ARG A 228 13.23 7.01 -18.04
C ARG A 228 14.16 8.04 -18.66
N VAL A 229 14.69 7.74 -19.83
CA VAL A 229 15.40 8.74 -20.65
C VAL A 229 14.35 9.65 -21.26
N VAL A 230 14.40 10.94 -20.96
CA VAL A 230 13.45 11.95 -21.49
C VAL A 230 13.96 12.52 -22.80
N GLU A 231 15.27 12.79 -22.89
CA GLU A 231 15.94 13.37 -24.03
C GLU A 231 17.32 12.75 -24.20
N GLY A 232 17.80 12.65 -25.44
CA GLY A 232 19.13 12.17 -25.74
C GLY A 232 19.29 10.64 -25.66
N THR A 233 20.52 10.22 -25.42
CA THR A 233 20.89 8.79 -25.34
C THR A 233 21.83 8.54 -24.16
N LEU A 234 21.40 7.69 -23.23
CA LEU A 234 22.21 7.20 -22.11
C LEU A 234 23.06 6.02 -22.58
N ARG A 235 24.39 6.10 -22.44
CA ARG A 235 25.33 5.05 -22.92
C ARG A 235 26.24 4.55 -21.82
N SER A 236 26.40 3.24 -21.74
CA SER A 236 27.36 2.59 -20.84
C SER A 236 28.78 3.09 -21.15
N GLY A 237 29.57 3.34 -20.12
CA GLY A 237 30.93 3.82 -20.24
C GLY A 237 31.11 5.33 -20.43
N ASN A 238 30.04 6.08 -20.74
CA ASN A 238 30.10 7.53 -20.87
C ASN A 238 30.15 8.24 -19.51
N GLN A 239 30.64 9.49 -19.52
CA GLN A 239 30.46 10.38 -18.37
C GLN A 239 29.08 11.00 -18.40
N VAL A 240 28.42 11.04 -17.26
CA VAL A 240 27.12 11.68 -17.04
C VAL A 240 27.17 12.57 -15.82
N ALA A 241 26.42 13.65 -15.84
CA ALA A 241 26.23 14.53 -14.71
C ALA A 241 25.03 14.07 -13.88
N LEU A 242 25.21 13.86 -12.58
CA LEU A 242 24.13 13.66 -11.61
C LEU A 242 23.72 15.01 -11.05
N CYS A 243 22.54 15.49 -11.45
CA CYS A 243 21.94 16.72 -10.94
C CYS A 243 21.02 16.38 -9.77
N ARG A 244 21.35 16.88 -8.57
CA ARG A 244 20.68 16.54 -7.31
C ARG A 244 19.68 17.61 -6.87
N SER A 245 18.93 17.28 -5.84
CA SER A 245 17.88 18.14 -5.27
C SER A 245 18.39 19.42 -4.65
N ASP A 246 19.58 19.38 -4.08
CA ASP A 246 20.23 20.52 -3.44
C ASP A 246 20.87 21.50 -4.44
N GLY A 247 20.69 21.25 -5.75
CA GLY A 247 21.29 22.02 -6.83
C GLY A 247 22.75 21.64 -7.11
N THR A 248 23.31 20.68 -6.39
CA THR A 248 24.66 20.19 -6.66
C THR A 248 24.69 19.29 -7.90
N THR A 249 25.80 19.36 -8.64
CA THR A 249 26.03 18.50 -9.80
C THR A 249 27.36 17.79 -9.64
N SER A 250 27.37 16.47 -9.83
CA SER A 250 28.58 15.66 -9.82
C SER A 250 28.70 14.84 -11.10
N THR A 251 29.88 14.82 -11.73
CA THR A 251 30.11 14.05 -12.95
C THR A 251 30.74 12.71 -12.60
N ARG A 252 30.14 11.62 -13.13
CA ARG A 252 30.63 10.25 -12.93
C ARG A 252 30.56 9.46 -14.22
N ARG A 253 31.38 8.42 -14.31
CA ARG A 253 31.31 7.45 -15.40
C ARG A 253 30.19 6.45 -15.11
N LEU A 254 29.31 6.25 -16.07
CA LEU A 254 28.28 5.21 -16.03
C LEU A 254 28.94 3.84 -16.25
N THR A 255 29.06 3.06 -15.19
CA THR A 255 29.77 1.77 -15.24
C THR A 255 28.86 0.63 -15.66
N GLN A 256 27.59 0.69 -15.33
CA GLN A 256 26.61 -0.35 -15.66
C GLN A 256 25.28 0.26 -16.06
N LEU A 257 24.78 -0.17 -17.20
CA LEU A 257 23.49 0.19 -17.76
C LEU A 257 22.74 -1.09 -18.10
N MET A 258 21.53 -1.23 -17.59
CA MET A 258 20.66 -2.37 -17.84
C MET A 258 19.32 -1.91 -18.42
N GLY A 259 18.62 -2.80 -19.09
CA GLY A 259 17.25 -2.67 -19.53
C GLY A 259 16.39 -3.80 -19.01
N PHE A 260 15.08 -3.74 -19.29
CA PHE A 260 14.15 -4.79 -18.97
C PHE A 260 13.99 -5.75 -20.15
N GLU A 261 14.00 -7.06 -19.85
CA GLU A 261 13.68 -8.13 -20.81
C GLU A 261 12.86 -9.20 -20.05
N GLY A 262 11.60 -9.37 -20.44
CA GLY A 262 10.65 -10.13 -19.64
C GLY A 262 10.51 -9.51 -18.25
N LEU A 263 10.80 -10.30 -17.23
CA LEU A 263 10.84 -9.89 -15.82
C LEU A 263 12.27 -9.59 -15.33
N GLY A 264 13.26 -9.89 -16.16
CA GLY A 264 14.67 -9.75 -15.83
C GLY A 264 15.25 -8.39 -16.22
N ARG A 265 16.50 -8.20 -15.80
CA ARG A 265 17.34 -7.07 -16.18
C ARG A 265 18.54 -7.61 -16.96
N VAL A 266 18.80 -7.01 -18.11
CA VAL A 266 19.91 -7.38 -18.99
C VAL A 266 20.83 -6.19 -19.23
N ASP A 267 22.13 -6.46 -19.31
CA ASP A 267 23.10 -5.41 -19.62
C ASP A 267 22.91 -4.93 -21.07
N VAL A 268 22.95 -3.62 -21.26
CA VAL A 268 22.76 -2.99 -22.57
C VAL A 268 23.82 -1.93 -22.82
N SER A 269 24.08 -1.63 -24.11
CA SER A 269 25.04 -0.61 -24.51
C SER A 269 24.48 0.80 -24.35
N ASP A 270 23.19 0.98 -24.62
CA ASP A 270 22.53 2.27 -24.64
C ASP A 270 21.04 2.19 -24.35
N ARG A 271 20.45 3.34 -24.01
CA ARG A 271 19.01 3.62 -23.89
C ARG A 271 18.73 4.97 -24.49
N VAL A 272 17.74 5.04 -25.37
CA VAL A 272 17.37 6.27 -26.09
C VAL A 272 16.21 6.99 -25.44
N ALA A 273 15.96 8.22 -25.86
CA ALA A 273 14.82 9.02 -25.40
C ALA A 273 13.53 8.19 -25.42
N GLY A 274 12.80 8.24 -24.31
CA GLY A 274 11.59 7.48 -24.03
C GLY A 274 11.80 6.10 -23.41
N ASP A 275 12.98 5.51 -23.49
CA ASP A 275 13.22 4.16 -22.98
C ASP A 275 13.45 4.11 -21.47
N LEU A 276 13.14 2.96 -20.85
CA LEU A 276 13.40 2.72 -19.45
C LEU A 276 14.83 2.23 -19.23
N PHE A 277 15.45 2.67 -18.16
CA PHE A 277 16.80 2.28 -17.80
C PHE A 277 16.93 1.83 -16.36
N VAL A 278 17.95 1.02 -16.09
CA VAL A 278 18.45 0.71 -14.75
C VAL A 278 19.94 0.98 -14.74
N VAL A 279 20.41 1.78 -13.78
CA VAL A 279 21.85 2.11 -13.65
C VAL A 279 22.37 1.78 -12.27
N ALA A 280 23.64 1.38 -12.20
CA ALA A 280 24.39 1.19 -10.96
C ALA A 280 25.63 2.10 -10.92
N GLY A 281 26.24 2.23 -9.74
CA GLY A 281 27.46 3.00 -9.55
C GLY A 281 27.27 4.42 -9.03
N PHE A 282 26.05 4.78 -8.63
CA PHE A 282 25.71 6.09 -8.02
C PHE A 282 25.17 5.88 -6.59
N PRO A 283 26.04 5.74 -5.58
CA PRO A 283 25.59 5.43 -4.21
C PRO A 283 24.75 6.56 -3.58
N GLU A 284 24.94 7.80 -4.03
CA GLU A 284 24.21 8.98 -3.57
C GLU A 284 22.99 9.37 -4.38
N ILE A 285 22.65 8.62 -5.45
CA ILE A 285 21.50 8.94 -6.31
C ILE A 285 20.20 8.79 -5.55
N GLU A 286 19.29 9.74 -5.76
CA GLU A 286 17.97 9.77 -5.13
C GLU A 286 16.85 9.82 -6.17
N ILE A 287 15.64 9.51 -5.74
CA ILE A 287 14.46 9.63 -6.58
C ILE A 287 14.21 11.10 -6.89
N GLY A 288 13.94 11.40 -8.17
CA GLY A 288 13.79 12.76 -8.69
C GLY A 288 15.10 13.40 -9.17
N ASP A 289 16.24 12.76 -8.97
CA ASP A 289 17.50 13.22 -9.56
C ASP A 289 17.49 13.01 -11.08
N THR A 290 18.29 13.84 -11.77
CA THR A 290 18.45 13.77 -13.22
C THR A 290 19.87 13.32 -13.57
N LEU A 291 19.98 12.27 -14.39
CA LEU A 291 21.20 11.97 -15.10
C LEU A 291 21.20 12.80 -16.40
N ALA A 292 22.17 13.71 -16.52
CA ALA A 292 22.22 14.69 -17.61
C ALA A 292 23.53 14.61 -18.39
N ASP A 293 23.60 15.37 -19.47
CA ASP A 293 24.84 15.57 -20.22
C ASP A 293 25.95 16.12 -19.31
N ALA A 294 27.17 15.60 -19.44
CA ALA A 294 28.29 15.96 -18.57
C ALA A 294 28.83 17.37 -18.82
N ILE A 295 28.59 17.94 -20.01
CA ILE A 295 29.11 19.23 -20.43
C ILE A 295 28.09 20.34 -20.19
N ASP A 296 26.80 20.06 -20.50
CA ASP A 296 25.69 21.00 -20.33
C ASP A 296 24.56 20.34 -19.49
N PRO A 297 24.77 20.17 -18.18
CA PRO A 297 23.82 19.49 -17.35
C PRO A 297 22.52 20.30 -17.16
N ARG A 298 21.40 19.74 -17.61
CA ARG A 298 20.07 20.33 -17.51
C ARG A 298 19.19 19.46 -16.63
N PRO A 299 18.90 19.86 -15.38
CA PRO A 299 18.00 19.09 -14.51
C PRO A 299 16.57 19.14 -15.02
N LEU A 300 15.86 18.01 -14.91
CA LEU A 300 14.42 17.92 -15.13
C LEU A 300 13.65 18.44 -13.91
N PRO A 301 12.37 18.87 -14.08
CA PRO A 301 11.49 19.15 -12.97
C PRO A 301 11.39 17.93 -12.06
N ARG A 302 11.47 18.15 -10.76
CA ARG A 302 11.37 17.05 -9.80
C ARG A 302 9.98 16.45 -9.77
N LEU A 303 9.91 15.16 -9.49
CA LEU A 303 8.66 14.51 -9.14
C LEU A 303 8.19 15.08 -7.81
N THR A 304 7.00 15.69 -7.82
CA THR A 304 6.32 16.10 -6.60
C THR A 304 5.60 14.89 -6.03
N VAL A 305 6.00 14.45 -4.85
CA VAL A 305 5.31 13.41 -4.10
C VAL A 305 4.52 14.10 -3.00
N ASP A 306 3.25 13.74 -2.85
CA ASP A 306 2.42 14.28 -1.78
C ASP A 306 3.08 14.05 -0.41
N GLU A 307 2.95 15.02 0.47
CA GLU A 307 3.58 14.99 1.80
C GLU A 307 2.95 13.91 2.71
N PRO A 308 3.73 13.35 3.66
CA PRO A 308 3.19 12.50 4.70
C PRO A 308 2.11 13.22 5.52
N VAL A 309 1.06 12.50 5.91
CA VAL A 309 -0.05 13.01 6.73
C VAL A 309 -0.14 12.36 8.10
N LEU A 310 0.46 11.18 8.27
CA LEU A 310 0.53 10.44 9.53
C LEU A 310 1.97 10.31 9.99
N LYS A 311 2.16 10.22 11.31
CA LYS A 311 3.44 9.92 11.94
C LYS A 311 3.26 9.01 13.14
N MET A 312 4.27 8.23 13.45
CA MET A 312 4.33 7.40 14.64
C MET A 312 5.78 7.23 15.09
N THR A 313 5.99 6.73 16.29
CA THR A 313 7.34 6.49 16.80
C THR A 313 7.70 5.02 16.80
N PHE A 314 8.93 4.73 16.41
CA PHE A 314 9.57 3.43 16.49
C PHE A 314 10.66 3.49 17.57
N GLY A 315 10.72 2.51 18.44
CA GLY A 315 11.72 2.45 19.50
C GLY A 315 12.10 1.04 19.88
N VAL A 316 13.16 0.92 20.65
CA VAL A 316 13.56 -0.38 21.23
C VAL A 316 12.45 -0.91 22.12
N ASN A 317 12.15 -2.22 22.03
CA ASN A 317 11.22 -2.84 22.95
C ASN A 317 11.77 -2.79 24.38
N THR A 318 11.02 -2.17 25.29
CA THR A 318 11.38 -2.00 26.70
C THR A 318 10.49 -2.84 27.63
N SER A 319 9.77 -3.82 27.08
CA SER A 319 8.95 -4.73 27.88
C SER A 319 9.82 -5.73 28.67
N PRO A 320 9.28 -6.37 29.71
CA PRO A 320 9.97 -7.45 30.43
C PRO A 320 10.30 -8.69 29.55
N LEU A 321 9.68 -8.83 28.39
CA LEU A 321 9.94 -9.89 27.41
C LEU A 321 10.90 -9.47 26.30
N ALA A 322 11.46 -8.25 26.38
CA ALA A 322 12.35 -7.73 25.35
C ALA A 322 13.57 -8.62 25.09
N GLY A 323 13.91 -8.79 23.81
CA GLY A 323 15.08 -9.56 23.38
C GLY A 323 14.91 -11.08 23.42
N THR A 324 13.70 -11.58 23.70
CA THR A 324 13.44 -13.03 23.75
C THR A 324 13.08 -13.65 22.40
N GLU A 325 12.55 -12.87 21.47
CA GLU A 325 11.99 -13.36 20.21
C GLU A 325 12.68 -12.74 18.98
N GLY A 326 13.22 -11.51 19.11
CA GLY A 326 13.82 -10.79 18.01
C GLY A 326 15.29 -11.11 17.77
N ARG A 327 15.71 -11.13 16.52
CA ARG A 327 17.13 -11.20 16.12
C ARG A 327 17.79 -9.81 16.13
N PHE A 328 17.05 -8.78 15.74
CA PHE A 328 17.51 -7.39 15.67
C PHE A 328 16.72 -6.56 16.69
N VAL A 329 17.37 -6.12 17.74
CA VAL A 329 16.73 -5.54 18.94
C VAL A 329 17.29 -4.18 19.35
N THR A 330 18.35 -3.69 18.70
CA THR A 330 19.02 -2.45 19.10
C THR A 330 18.51 -1.24 18.32
N SER A 331 18.56 -0.05 18.95
CA SER A 331 18.16 1.21 18.30
C SER A 331 18.93 1.49 17.00
N ARG A 332 20.22 1.15 16.97
CA ARG A 332 21.06 1.29 15.78
C ARG A 332 20.54 0.43 14.63
N GLN A 333 20.27 -0.87 14.88
CA GLN A 333 19.75 -1.78 13.85
C GLN A 333 18.40 -1.31 13.31
N ILE A 334 17.51 -0.83 14.20
CA ILE A 334 16.20 -0.28 13.81
C ILE A 334 16.40 0.96 12.94
N ARG A 335 17.28 1.88 13.34
CA ARG A 335 17.62 3.09 12.57
C ARG A 335 18.18 2.76 11.19
N ASP A 336 19.20 1.91 11.13
CA ASP A 336 19.85 1.52 9.87
C ASP A 336 18.83 0.86 8.91
N ARG A 337 17.84 0.14 9.44
CA ARG A 337 16.76 -0.46 8.62
C ARG A 337 15.78 0.59 8.11
N LEU A 338 15.36 1.52 8.96
CA LEU A 338 14.46 2.61 8.58
C LEU A 338 15.12 3.56 7.58
N GLU A 339 16.41 3.87 7.75
CA GLU A 339 17.17 4.68 6.78
C GLU A 339 17.25 4.00 5.41
N ARG A 340 17.41 2.67 5.38
CA ARG A 340 17.34 1.91 4.12
C ARG A 340 15.96 1.99 3.46
N GLU A 341 14.89 1.99 4.26
CA GLU A 341 13.53 2.14 3.72
C GLU A 341 13.34 3.49 3.03
N VAL A 342 13.78 4.58 3.64
CA VAL A 342 13.68 5.93 3.07
C VAL A 342 14.42 6.06 1.74
N LEU A 343 15.50 5.31 1.53
CA LEU A 343 16.23 5.32 0.26
C LEU A 343 15.38 4.81 -0.92
N GLY A 344 14.51 3.83 -0.68
CA GLY A 344 13.63 3.26 -1.70
C GLY A 344 12.21 3.83 -1.69
N ASN A 345 11.81 4.50 -0.60
CA ASN A 345 10.44 4.96 -0.39
C ASN A 345 10.39 6.44 0.00
N VAL A 346 10.19 7.31 -1.00
CA VAL A 346 10.15 8.77 -0.80
C VAL A 346 8.91 9.26 -0.04
N SER A 347 7.89 8.42 0.08
CA SER A 347 6.67 8.73 0.82
C SER A 347 6.85 8.54 2.33
N ILE A 348 7.97 7.95 2.77
CA ILE A 348 8.33 7.79 4.18
C ILE A 348 9.42 8.80 4.53
N ARG A 349 9.26 9.47 5.66
CA ARG A 349 10.27 10.37 6.25
C ARG A 349 10.63 9.91 7.65
N ILE A 350 11.89 10.08 8.01
CA ILE A 350 12.40 9.81 9.36
C ILE A 350 12.75 11.15 10.01
N GLY A 351 12.30 11.30 11.25
CA GLY A 351 12.59 12.45 12.10
C GLY A 351 13.28 12.03 13.40
N GLU A 352 14.03 12.95 13.96
CA GLU A 352 14.61 12.80 15.28
C GLU A 352 13.59 13.17 16.37
N THR A 353 13.68 12.49 17.50
CA THR A 353 12.89 12.82 18.69
C THR A 353 13.81 13.33 19.80
N SER A 354 13.25 13.72 20.94
CA SER A 354 14.02 14.09 22.14
C SER A 354 14.85 12.93 22.71
N SER A 355 14.59 11.69 22.32
CA SER A 355 15.33 10.50 22.73
C SER A 355 16.00 9.83 21.52
N PRO A 356 17.31 9.55 21.56
CA PRO A 356 18.00 8.89 20.45
C PRO A 356 17.56 7.44 20.22
N GLU A 357 16.85 6.83 21.18
CA GLU A 357 16.32 5.47 21.10
C GLU A 357 14.95 5.41 20.43
N ILE A 358 14.34 6.57 20.17
CA ILE A 358 13.02 6.70 19.57
C ILE A 358 13.13 7.46 18.27
N ILE A 359 12.62 6.92 17.20
CA ILE A 359 12.67 7.45 15.84
C ILE A 359 11.24 7.81 15.42
N GLU A 360 11.01 9.03 14.97
CA GLU A 360 9.74 9.41 14.34
C GLU A 360 9.75 8.95 12.89
N VAL A 361 8.69 8.27 12.47
CA VAL A 361 8.49 7.82 11.10
C VAL A 361 7.17 8.39 10.62
N ALA A 362 7.22 9.12 9.51
CA ALA A 362 6.05 9.71 8.87
C ALA A 362 5.75 9.03 7.54
N GLY A 363 4.47 8.82 7.25
CA GLY A 363 3.96 8.19 6.03
C GLY A 363 2.63 8.78 5.59
N ARG A 364 2.14 8.35 4.44
CA ARG A 364 0.88 8.86 3.87
C ARG A 364 -0.36 8.28 4.55
N GLY A 365 -0.31 7.00 4.93
CA GLY A 365 -1.46 6.31 5.49
C GLY A 365 -1.08 5.22 6.48
N GLU A 366 -2.09 4.70 7.18
CA GLU A 366 -1.90 3.65 8.18
C GLU A 366 -1.45 2.33 7.55
N LEU A 367 -1.94 2.00 6.35
CA LEU A 367 -1.56 0.78 5.64
C LEU A 367 -0.07 0.79 5.26
N GLN A 368 0.46 1.93 4.79
CA GLN A 368 1.87 2.06 4.45
C GLN A 368 2.76 1.81 5.68
N LEU A 369 2.41 2.42 6.82
CA LEU A 369 3.14 2.23 8.08
C LEU A 369 3.01 0.79 8.61
N ALA A 370 1.83 0.18 8.50
CA ALA A 370 1.61 -1.22 8.87
C ALA A 370 2.41 -2.20 8.00
N VAL A 371 2.51 -1.95 6.70
CA VAL A 371 3.35 -2.74 5.78
C VAL A 371 4.82 -2.65 6.16
N LEU A 372 5.33 -1.46 6.50
CA LEU A 372 6.71 -1.28 6.97
C LEU A 372 6.98 -2.06 8.26
N ILE A 373 6.08 -1.95 9.25
CA ILE A 373 6.18 -2.68 10.52
C ILE A 373 6.19 -4.19 10.28
N GLU A 374 5.29 -4.69 9.44
CA GLU A 374 5.19 -6.11 9.12
C GLU A 374 6.43 -6.62 8.35
N SER A 375 6.99 -5.81 7.43
CA SER A 375 8.26 -6.13 6.76
C SER A 375 9.39 -6.30 7.77
N MET A 376 9.56 -5.34 8.68
CA MET A 376 10.58 -5.41 9.72
C MET A 376 10.37 -6.61 10.65
N ARG A 377 9.10 -6.89 11.01
CA ARG A 377 8.74 -8.06 11.82
C ARG A 377 9.21 -9.37 11.17
N ARG A 378 8.94 -9.55 9.87
CA ARG A 378 9.33 -10.74 9.08
C ARG A 378 10.84 -10.85 8.89
N GLU A 379 11.54 -9.73 8.83
CA GLU A 379 13.01 -9.70 8.80
C GLU A 379 13.65 -10.10 10.15
N GLY A 380 12.86 -10.25 11.19
CA GLY A 380 13.33 -10.69 12.53
C GLY A 380 13.62 -9.54 13.50
N PHE A 381 13.11 -8.34 13.23
CA PHE A 381 13.20 -7.21 14.15
C PHE A 381 12.21 -7.36 15.32
N GLU A 382 12.65 -6.90 16.51
CA GLU A 382 11.81 -6.71 17.68
C GLU A 382 11.90 -5.24 18.09
N PHE A 383 10.76 -4.57 18.18
CA PHE A 383 10.67 -3.16 18.50
C PHE A 383 9.28 -2.81 19.06
N GLN A 384 9.10 -1.56 19.45
CA GLN A 384 7.80 -1.04 19.85
C GLN A 384 7.41 0.17 19.01
N VAL A 385 6.11 0.35 18.82
CA VAL A 385 5.56 1.49 18.08
C VAL A 385 4.47 2.20 18.87
N SER A 386 4.35 3.51 18.65
CA SER A 386 3.25 4.30 19.19
C SER A 386 2.02 4.25 18.31
N ARG A 387 0.92 4.80 18.79
CA ARG A 387 -0.25 5.09 17.98
C ARG A 387 0.12 6.02 16.82
N PRO A 388 -0.44 5.80 15.60
CA PRO A 388 -0.36 6.77 14.53
C PRO A 388 -1.05 8.09 14.91
N GLU A 389 -0.39 9.21 14.65
CA GLU A 389 -0.88 10.56 14.89
C GLU A 389 -0.85 11.35 13.59
N VAL A 390 -1.83 12.24 13.38
CA VAL A 390 -1.81 13.13 12.21
C VAL A 390 -0.74 14.21 12.37
N ILE A 391 -0.08 14.52 11.26
CA ILE A 391 0.81 15.68 11.18
C ILE A 391 -0.07 16.92 11.16
N VAL A 392 0.32 17.92 11.94
CA VAL A 392 -0.42 19.18 12.07
C VAL A 392 0.43 20.31 11.51
N LYS A 393 -0.20 21.22 10.76
CA LYS A 393 0.43 22.42 10.22
C LYS A 393 -0.16 23.67 10.90
N ASP A 394 0.67 24.67 11.09
CA ASP A 394 0.22 26.00 11.44
C ASP A 394 0.10 26.83 10.15
N VAL A 395 -1.10 27.30 9.87
CA VAL A 395 -1.37 28.15 8.72
C VAL A 395 -1.97 29.46 9.26
N GLU A 396 -1.21 30.53 9.15
CA GLU A 396 -1.60 31.87 9.63
C GLU A 396 -1.98 31.93 11.14
N GLY A 397 -1.29 31.12 11.97
CA GLY A 397 -1.56 31.04 13.42
C GLY A 397 -2.76 30.15 13.79
N VAL A 398 -3.34 29.44 12.82
CA VAL A 398 -4.42 28.47 13.04
C VAL A 398 -3.89 27.06 12.80
N ARG A 399 -4.09 26.21 13.78
CA ARG A 399 -3.74 24.78 13.69
C ARG A 399 -4.61 24.08 12.66
N HIS A 400 -3.99 23.47 11.63
CA HIS A 400 -4.67 22.71 10.60
C HIS A 400 -4.29 21.23 10.68
N GLU A 401 -5.26 20.37 10.35
CA GLU A 401 -5.10 18.92 10.24
C GLU A 401 -5.46 18.42 8.83
N PRO A 402 -4.92 17.28 8.41
CA PRO A 402 -5.25 16.70 7.11
C PRO A 402 -6.70 16.21 7.10
N VAL A 403 -7.35 16.37 5.96
CA VAL A 403 -8.73 15.94 5.69
C VAL A 403 -8.74 14.98 4.53
N GLU A 404 -9.58 13.97 4.63
CA GLU A 404 -9.75 12.95 3.58
C GLU A 404 -11.20 12.87 3.12
N LEU A 405 -11.37 12.44 1.87
CA LEU A 405 -12.60 11.92 1.33
C LEU A 405 -12.58 10.40 1.49
N ALA A 406 -13.53 9.87 2.26
CA ALA A 406 -13.79 8.44 2.35
C ALA A 406 -14.95 8.10 1.42
N ILE A 407 -14.68 7.29 0.41
CA ILE A 407 -15.67 6.73 -0.53
C ILE A 407 -16.00 5.34 -0.02
N ILE A 408 -17.24 5.17 0.41
CA ILE A 408 -17.71 3.97 1.12
C ILE A 408 -18.82 3.35 0.29
N ASP A 409 -18.57 2.20 -0.31
CA ASP A 409 -19.56 1.45 -1.06
C ASP A 409 -20.13 0.35 -0.16
N VAL A 410 -21.45 0.36 0.06
CA VAL A 410 -22.16 -0.57 0.93
C VAL A 410 -23.50 -0.98 0.34
N PRO A 411 -24.01 -2.19 0.68
CA PRO A 411 -25.41 -2.52 0.41
C PRO A 411 -26.37 -1.50 1.02
N ASP A 412 -27.47 -1.20 0.36
CA ASP A 412 -28.44 -0.17 0.76
C ASP A 412 -28.89 -0.30 2.21
N ASP A 413 -29.06 -1.52 2.70
CA ASP A 413 -29.43 -1.81 4.09
C ASP A 413 -28.39 -1.31 5.12
N HIS A 414 -27.16 -1.06 4.69
CA HIS A 414 -26.05 -0.63 5.55
C HIS A 414 -25.73 0.87 5.47
N VAL A 415 -26.42 1.67 4.66
CA VAL A 415 -26.22 3.13 4.58
C VAL A 415 -26.42 3.79 5.96
N GLY A 416 -27.43 3.34 6.71
CA GLY A 416 -27.65 3.78 8.09
C GLY A 416 -26.48 3.47 9.02
N THR A 417 -25.83 2.32 8.84
CA THR A 417 -24.65 1.90 9.60
C THR A 417 -23.47 2.84 9.34
N VAL A 418 -23.23 3.22 8.08
CA VAL A 418 -22.20 4.19 7.69
C VAL A 418 -22.46 5.53 8.35
N THR A 419 -23.69 6.04 8.25
CA THR A 419 -24.07 7.33 8.84
C THR A 419 -23.83 7.35 10.37
N GLN A 420 -24.20 6.27 11.07
CA GLN A 420 -23.98 6.12 12.51
C GLN A 420 -22.49 6.04 12.88
N ALA A 421 -21.67 5.43 12.02
CA ALA A 421 -20.24 5.31 12.25
C ALA A 421 -19.50 6.64 12.04
N VAL A 422 -19.95 7.46 11.08
CA VAL A 422 -19.29 8.68 10.63
C VAL A 422 -19.66 9.89 11.51
N ALA A 423 -20.90 10.00 11.98
CA ALA A 423 -21.38 11.16 12.74
C ALA A 423 -20.55 11.49 14.00
N PRO A 424 -20.21 10.54 14.91
CA PRO A 424 -19.38 10.82 16.09
C PRO A 424 -17.92 11.14 15.70
N ARG A 425 -17.49 10.81 14.49
CA ARG A 425 -16.16 11.04 13.94
C ARG A 425 -16.00 12.40 13.25
N LYS A 426 -17.01 13.29 13.37
CA LYS A 426 -17.04 14.61 12.70
C LYS A 426 -16.93 14.54 11.18
N GLY A 427 -17.32 13.41 10.60
CA GLY A 427 -17.44 13.27 9.17
C GLY A 427 -18.71 13.94 8.65
N THR A 428 -18.58 14.58 7.48
CA THR A 428 -19.69 15.18 6.75
C THR A 428 -19.96 14.36 5.50
N ILE A 429 -21.17 13.89 5.33
CA ILE A 429 -21.59 13.21 4.09
C ILE A 429 -21.69 14.28 3.00
N VAL A 430 -20.92 14.10 1.94
CA VAL A 430 -20.83 15.03 0.80
C VAL A 430 -21.76 14.59 -0.32
N ALA A 431 -21.83 13.27 -0.56
CA ALA A 431 -22.68 12.68 -1.58
C ALA A 431 -23.24 11.32 -1.13
N LEU A 432 -24.41 10.99 -1.64
CA LEU A 432 -25.07 9.68 -1.54
C LEU A 432 -25.56 9.32 -2.93
N GLU A 433 -24.94 8.32 -3.53
CA GLU A 433 -25.18 7.90 -4.92
C GLU A 433 -25.70 6.46 -4.91
N PRO A 434 -27.03 6.24 -5.06
CA PRO A 434 -27.57 4.90 -5.17
C PRO A 434 -27.14 4.25 -6.48
N GLY A 435 -26.56 3.05 -6.40
CA GLY A 435 -26.21 2.26 -7.58
C GLY A 435 -27.35 1.33 -8.02
N GLU A 436 -27.32 0.88 -9.27
CA GLU A 436 -28.34 -0.03 -9.84
C GLU A 436 -28.36 -1.42 -9.24
N THR A 437 -27.29 -1.82 -8.55
CA THR A 437 -27.07 -3.17 -8.01
C THR A 437 -27.55 -3.35 -6.55
N GLY A 438 -28.34 -2.42 -5.99
CA GLY A 438 -28.76 -2.44 -4.58
C GLY A 438 -27.62 -2.10 -3.62
N ARG A 439 -26.68 -1.30 -4.09
CA ARG A 439 -25.56 -0.74 -3.32
C ARG A 439 -25.58 0.78 -3.42
N THR A 440 -25.10 1.45 -2.39
CA THR A 440 -25.01 2.91 -2.34
C THR A 440 -23.56 3.31 -2.06
N ILE A 441 -23.06 4.26 -2.82
CA ILE A 441 -21.79 4.94 -2.57
C ILE A 441 -22.04 6.13 -1.66
N VAL A 442 -21.39 6.13 -0.50
CA VAL A 442 -21.44 7.21 0.49
C VAL A 442 -20.11 7.93 0.50
N THR A 443 -20.06 9.15 0.03
CA THR A 443 -18.86 9.98 0.08
C THR A 443 -18.87 10.85 1.34
N VAL A 444 -17.82 10.69 2.15
CA VAL A 444 -17.68 11.36 3.45
C VAL A 444 -16.40 12.19 3.46
N LYS A 445 -16.50 13.46 3.84
CA LYS A 445 -15.36 14.31 4.14
C LYS A 445 -15.11 14.35 5.64
N ALA A 446 -13.91 13.97 6.09
CA ALA A 446 -13.61 13.90 7.53
C ALA A 446 -12.11 14.15 7.82
N PRO A 447 -11.75 14.59 9.05
CA PRO A 447 -10.35 14.62 9.49
C PRO A 447 -9.70 13.23 9.38
N SER A 448 -8.48 13.12 8.86
CA SER A 448 -7.78 11.82 8.66
C SER A 448 -7.73 10.99 9.95
N ARG A 449 -7.47 11.63 11.11
CA ARG A 449 -7.44 10.93 12.41
C ARG A 449 -8.77 10.31 12.82
N SER A 450 -9.90 10.80 12.28
CA SER A 450 -11.22 10.26 12.58
C SER A 450 -11.56 9.03 11.75
N LEU A 451 -10.86 8.83 10.65
CA LEU A 451 -11.05 7.69 9.75
C LEU A 451 -10.21 6.46 10.17
N ILE A 452 -9.24 6.64 11.07
CA ILE A 452 -8.48 5.52 11.65
C ILE A 452 -9.45 4.52 12.27
N GLY A 453 -9.35 3.25 11.85
CA GLY A 453 -10.23 2.16 12.29
C GLY A 453 -11.65 2.18 11.71
N LEU A 454 -12.03 3.15 10.86
CA LEU A 454 -13.36 3.18 10.24
C LEU A 454 -13.57 1.97 9.32
N ARG A 455 -12.55 1.58 8.55
CA ARG A 455 -12.60 0.42 7.66
C ARG A 455 -12.90 -0.86 8.43
N SER A 456 -12.16 -1.15 9.50
CA SER A 456 -12.34 -2.34 10.33
C SER A 456 -13.73 -2.38 10.99
N LEU A 457 -14.20 -1.22 11.45
CA LEU A 457 -15.53 -1.07 12.03
C LEU A 457 -16.63 -1.39 10.99
N LEU A 458 -16.55 -0.78 9.81
CA LEU A 458 -17.53 -0.99 8.74
C LEU A 458 -17.49 -2.43 8.23
N MET A 459 -16.31 -3.02 8.00
CA MET A 459 -16.16 -4.42 7.60
C MET A 459 -16.84 -5.36 8.60
N THR A 460 -16.68 -5.11 9.89
CA THR A 460 -17.34 -5.90 10.94
C THR A 460 -18.85 -5.70 10.92
N ALA A 461 -19.31 -4.45 10.86
CA ALA A 461 -20.73 -4.10 10.94
C ALA A 461 -21.53 -4.54 9.70
N THR A 462 -20.88 -4.59 8.53
CA THR A 462 -21.48 -5.02 7.26
C THR A 462 -21.14 -6.47 6.89
N ARG A 463 -20.57 -7.24 7.80
CA ARG A 463 -20.16 -8.65 7.58
C ARG A 463 -19.22 -8.83 6.38
N GLY A 464 -18.32 -7.89 6.18
CA GLY A 464 -17.32 -7.94 5.11
C GLY A 464 -17.77 -7.37 3.76
N THR A 465 -18.97 -6.80 3.65
CA THR A 465 -19.51 -6.31 2.38
C THR A 465 -19.18 -4.84 2.07
N ALA A 466 -18.70 -4.06 3.05
CA ALA A 466 -18.31 -2.67 2.83
C ALA A 466 -16.97 -2.58 2.09
N LEU A 467 -16.90 -1.70 1.11
CA LEU A 467 -15.65 -1.31 0.47
C LEU A 467 -15.34 0.13 0.90
N VAL A 468 -14.18 0.36 1.46
CA VAL A 468 -13.79 1.67 1.98
C VAL A 468 -12.50 2.11 1.29
N HIS A 469 -12.57 3.24 0.60
CA HIS A 469 -11.44 3.92 0.00
C HIS A 469 -11.27 5.30 0.62
N GLN A 470 -10.03 5.69 0.91
CA GLN A 470 -9.72 6.98 1.53
C GLN A 470 -8.71 7.72 0.65
N GLN A 471 -8.94 9.01 0.45
CA GLN A 471 -8.10 9.86 -0.37
C GLN A 471 -7.88 11.21 0.33
N HIS A 472 -6.61 11.65 0.40
CA HIS A 472 -6.29 12.96 0.94
C HIS A 472 -6.96 14.08 0.12
N SER A 473 -7.65 14.99 0.82
CA SER A 473 -8.43 16.08 0.22
C SER A 473 -7.99 17.47 0.68
N GLY A 474 -6.78 17.57 1.25
CA GLY A 474 -6.22 18.84 1.70
C GLY A 474 -6.19 19.01 3.22
N TRP A 475 -6.19 20.25 3.66
CA TRP A 475 -6.01 20.65 5.06
C TRP A 475 -7.20 21.49 5.53
N ALA A 476 -7.62 21.32 6.78
CA ALA A 476 -8.68 22.12 7.38
C ALA A 476 -8.32 22.50 8.82
N PRO A 477 -8.91 23.54 9.37
CA PRO A 477 -8.74 23.90 10.78
C PRO A 477 -9.04 22.72 11.71
N TRP A 478 -8.27 22.61 12.79
CA TRP A 478 -8.42 21.54 13.78
C TRP A 478 -9.85 21.41 14.29
N ALA A 479 -10.47 20.25 14.07
CA ALA A 479 -11.87 20.00 14.41
C ALA A 479 -12.13 19.77 15.92
N GLY A 480 -11.13 19.93 16.79
CA GLY A 480 -11.23 19.68 18.23
C GLY A 480 -11.09 18.19 18.57
N GLU A 481 -11.32 17.83 19.83
CA GLU A 481 -11.16 16.46 20.32
C GLU A 481 -12.14 15.49 19.67
N LEU A 482 -11.66 14.26 19.44
CA LEU A 482 -12.43 13.14 18.91
C LEU A 482 -12.44 11.99 19.91
N PRO A 483 -13.56 11.29 20.08
CA PRO A 483 -13.58 10.07 20.86
C PRO A 483 -12.70 9.02 20.18
N HIS A 484 -11.84 8.34 20.95
CA HIS A 484 -10.94 7.35 20.40
C HIS A 484 -11.55 5.95 20.45
N ARG A 485 -11.80 5.43 21.64
CA ARG A 485 -12.42 4.11 21.85
C ARG A 485 -13.48 4.21 22.96
N GLN A 486 -14.44 3.29 22.93
CA GLN A 486 -15.53 3.27 23.93
C GLN A 486 -15.13 2.51 25.20
N GLY A 487 -14.28 1.47 25.09
CA GLY A 487 -13.84 0.64 26.20
C GLY A 487 -12.45 0.99 26.73
N GLY A 488 -12.24 0.83 28.02
CA GLY A 488 -10.90 0.90 28.64
C GLY A 488 -10.07 -0.36 28.40
N ALA A 489 -8.85 -0.39 28.88
CA ALA A 489 -7.96 -1.53 28.80
C ALA A 489 -8.10 -2.44 30.04
N MET A 490 -8.06 -3.75 29.86
CA MET A 490 -7.76 -4.70 30.91
C MET A 490 -6.24 -4.86 31.03
N VAL A 491 -5.65 -4.36 32.09
CA VAL A 491 -4.20 -4.27 32.27
C VAL A 491 -3.74 -5.29 33.30
N ALA A 492 -2.81 -6.17 32.93
CA ALA A 492 -2.22 -7.12 33.86
C ALA A 492 -1.46 -6.37 34.97
N ASP A 493 -1.70 -6.75 36.23
CA ASP A 493 -1.08 -6.15 37.43
C ASP A 493 0.24 -6.84 37.83
N ARG A 494 0.56 -7.95 37.23
CA ARG A 494 1.76 -8.77 37.52
C ARG A 494 2.21 -9.65 36.38
N ALA A 495 3.41 -10.18 36.49
CA ALA A 495 3.95 -11.22 35.62
C ALA A 495 3.42 -12.60 35.99
N GLY A 496 3.36 -13.53 35.03
CA GLY A 496 2.98 -14.92 35.22
C GLY A 496 2.46 -15.57 33.94
N ILE A 497 1.88 -16.76 34.10
CA ILE A 497 1.21 -17.48 33.00
C ILE A 497 -0.30 -17.37 33.21
N SER A 498 -1.04 -16.97 32.18
CA SER A 498 -2.49 -16.84 32.23
C SER A 498 -3.17 -18.18 32.54
N THR A 499 -4.17 -18.16 33.40
CA THR A 499 -4.91 -19.37 33.79
C THR A 499 -6.36 -19.32 33.29
N GLY A 500 -6.90 -20.48 32.89
CA GLY A 500 -8.30 -20.58 32.49
C GLY A 500 -9.27 -20.07 33.56
N TYR A 501 -8.96 -20.28 34.83
CA TYR A 501 -9.77 -19.78 35.97
C TYR A 501 -9.82 -18.27 36.05
N ALA A 502 -8.68 -17.60 35.85
CA ALA A 502 -8.63 -16.15 35.89
C ALA A 502 -9.37 -15.55 34.67
N LEU A 503 -9.10 -16.13 33.46
CA LEU A 503 -9.70 -15.67 32.21
C LEU A 503 -11.22 -15.84 32.17
N ASP A 504 -11.77 -16.94 32.78
CA ASP A 504 -13.22 -17.12 32.89
C ASP A 504 -13.92 -15.99 33.66
N ASN A 505 -13.26 -15.51 34.71
CA ASN A 505 -13.77 -14.37 35.48
C ASN A 505 -13.63 -13.04 34.72
N LEU A 506 -12.57 -12.87 33.94
CA LEU A 506 -12.26 -11.66 33.21
C LEU A 506 -13.14 -11.50 31.94
N GLN A 507 -13.43 -12.59 31.22
CA GLN A 507 -14.29 -12.56 30.04
C GLN A 507 -15.73 -12.06 30.30
N LYS A 508 -16.18 -12.05 31.56
CA LYS A 508 -17.47 -11.48 31.99
C LYS A 508 -17.45 -9.95 32.02
N ARG A 509 -16.27 -9.33 31.96
CA ARG A 509 -16.07 -7.88 32.07
C ARG A 509 -15.64 -7.23 30.76
N GLY A 510 -15.39 -8.03 29.71
CA GLY A 510 -15.01 -7.52 28.41
C GLY A 510 -14.49 -8.60 27.47
N THR A 511 -13.77 -8.19 26.45
CA THR A 511 -13.22 -9.07 25.41
C THR A 511 -11.73 -9.30 25.66
N LEU A 512 -11.32 -10.56 25.76
CA LEU A 512 -9.92 -10.92 25.98
C LEU A 512 -9.13 -10.93 24.66
N PHE A 513 -7.84 -10.60 24.76
CA PHE A 513 -6.87 -10.64 23.65
C PHE A 513 -5.90 -11.83 23.79
N ILE A 514 -5.88 -12.48 24.94
CA ILE A 514 -5.00 -13.61 25.26
C ILE A 514 -5.78 -14.87 25.60
N GLY A 515 -5.17 -16.01 25.33
CA GLY A 515 -5.64 -17.33 25.74
C GLY A 515 -5.05 -17.80 27.06
N SER A 516 -5.44 -19.01 27.51
CA SER A 516 -4.86 -19.67 28.67
C SER A 516 -3.47 -20.24 28.33
N GLY A 517 -2.52 -20.11 29.25
CA GLY A 517 -1.14 -20.60 29.07
C GLY A 517 -0.17 -19.57 28.46
N GLU A 518 -0.64 -18.37 28.18
CA GLU A 518 0.20 -17.30 27.64
C GLU A 518 0.96 -16.56 28.75
N GLN A 519 2.21 -16.19 28.43
CA GLN A 519 3.04 -15.42 29.34
C GLN A 519 2.61 -13.96 29.35
N VAL A 520 2.41 -13.39 30.53
CA VAL A 520 1.98 -12.01 30.73
C VAL A 520 2.93 -11.30 31.67
N TYR A 521 2.97 -9.99 31.60
CA TYR A 521 3.73 -9.15 32.52
C TYR A 521 2.90 -7.94 32.98
N GLY A 522 3.27 -7.33 34.09
CA GLY A 522 2.57 -6.15 34.60
C GLY A 522 2.64 -4.96 33.62
N GLY A 523 1.49 -4.38 33.31
CA GLY A 523 1.34 -3.34 32.29
C GLY A 523 1.01 -3.86 30.88
N MET A 524 1.02 -5.16 30.64
CA MET A 524 0.50 -5.75 29.40
C MET A 524 -1.02 -5.61 29.35
N VAL A 525 -1.55 -5.18 28.19
CA VAL A 525 -2.99 -5.13 27.95
C VAL A 525 -3.46 -6.48 27.44
N ILE A 526 -4.36 -7.10 28.19
CA ILE A 526 -4.83 -8.47 27.94
C ILE A 526 -6.27 -8.54 27.43
N GLY A 527 -6.92 -7.40 27.28
CA GLY A 527 -8.30 -7.32 26.81
C GLY A 527 -8.86 -5.91 26.81
N GLU A 528 -10.06 -5.78 26.25
CA GLU A 528 -10.86 -4.56 26.26
C GLU A 528 -11.95 -4.65 27.34
N ASN A 529 -12.00 -3.66 28.20
CA ASN A 529 -13.02 -3.54 29.26
C ASN A 529 -14.34 -3.05 28.66
N SER A 530 -15.46 -3.58 29.13
CA SER A 530 -16.80 -3.07 28.74
C SER A 530 -17.10 -1.67 29.30
N ARG A 531 -16.30 -1.16 30.22
CA ARG A 531 -16.37 0.19 30.77
C ARG A 531 -15.29 1.06 30.15
N THR A 532 -15.48 2.37 30.21
CA THR A 532 -14.55 3.37 29.65
C THR A 532 -13.20 3.45 30.38
N GLU A 533 -13.17 3.03 31.66
CA GLU A 533 -11.98 3.10 32.50
C GLU A 533 -11.09 1.84 32.35
N ASP A 534 -9.79 2.03 32.46
CA ASP A 534 -8.84 0.92 32.53
C ASP A 534 -9.03 0.11 33.80
N MET A 535 -8.92 -1.20 33.68
CA MET A 535 -9.12 -2.14 34.77
C MET A 535 -7.84 -2.94 35.03
N PRO A 536 -7.16 -2.72 36.16
CA PRO A 536 -6.09 -3.60 36.58
C PRO A 536 -6.63 -4.99 36.95
N CYS A 537 -5.99 -6.04 36.50
CA CYS A 537 -6.45 -7.40 36.71
C CYS A 537 -5.30 -8.41 36.82
N ASN A 538 -5.58 -9.55 37.46
CA ASN A 538 -4.64 -10.64 37.59
C ASN A 538 -5.01 -11.82 36.70
N PRO A 539 -4.39 -11.97 35.50
CA PRO A 539 -4.67 -13.09 34.60
C PRO A 539 -3.99 -14.41 35.02
N ALA A 540 -3.02 -14.35 35.92
CA ALA A 540 -2.26 -15.51 36.38
C ALA A 540 -2.78 -16.14 37.69
N LYS A 541 -3.98 -15.71 38.14
CA LYS A 541 -4.56 -16.21 39.40
C LYS A 541 -4.94 -17.69 39.28
N PRO A 542 -4.31 -18.60 40.07
CA PRO A 542 -4.68 -20.02 40.08
C PRO A 542 -6.02 -20.25 40.79
N LYS A 543 -6.70 -21.34 40.45
CA LYS A 543 -7.86 -21.82 41.22
C LYS A 543 -7.36 -22.27 42.61
N GLN A 544 -7.87 -21.66 43.66
CA GLN A 544 -7.57 -22.13 45.02
C GLN A 544 -8.25 -23.49 45.24
N LEU A 545 -7.48 -24.47 45.64
CA LEU A 545 -8.03 -25.76 46.04
C LEU A 545 -8.73 -25.57 47.38
N THR A 546 -10.05 -25.75 47.40
CA THR A 546 -10.83 -25.80 48.64
C THR A 546 -11.15 -27.25 48.97
N ASN A 547 -11.07 -27.62 50.26
CA ASN A 547 -11.37 -28.99 50.72
C ASN A 547 -12.86 -29.34 50.68
N ILE A 548 -13.72 -28.43 50.24
CA ILE A 548 -15.16 -28.64 50.10
C ILE A 548 -15.45 -28.98 48.65
N ARG A 549 -15.68 -30.26 48.38
CA ARG A 549 -16.22 -30.74 47.08
C ARG A 549 -17.71 -30.50 47.04
N THR A 550 -18.17 -29.44 46.37
CA THR A 550 -19.54 -29.30 45.95
C THR A 550 -19.62 -29.77 44.50
N HIS A 551 -20.56 -30.66 44.18
CA HIS A 551 -20.79 -31.19 42.82
C HIS A 551 -21.03 -30.13 41.76
N ALA A 552 -21.39 -28.92 42.16
CA ALA A 552 -21.57 -27.74 41.27
C ALA A 552 -20.24 -27.03 40.93
N ALA A 553 -19.09 -27.45 41.45
CA ALA A 553 -17.81 -26.74 41.25
C ALA A 553 -16.94 -27.33 40.11
N ASP A 554 -17.39 -28.39 39.44
CA ASP A 554 -16.67 -29.05 38.36
C ASP A 554 -17.27 -28.77 36.96
N GLU A 555 -18.00 -27.68 36.79
CA GLU A 555 -18.34 -27.22 35.43
C GLU A 555 -17.06 -26.91 34.65
N ALA A 556 -16.92 -27.51 33.50
CA ALA A 556 -15.80 -27.28 32.62
C ALA A 556 -15.75 -25.79 32.23
N ILE A 557 -14.61 -25.15 32.49
CA ILE A 557 -14.40 -23.75 32.14
C ILE A 557 -14.50 -23.62 30.62
N GLN A 558 -15.49 -22.86 30.13
CA GLN A 558 -15.66 -22.55 28.73
C GLN A 558 -15.16 -21.11 28.49
N LEU A 559 -13.99 -21.00 27.90
CA LEU A 559 -13.45 -19.71 27.47
C LEU A 559 -13.99 -19.37 26.07
N ARG A 560 -14.43 -18.14 25.88
CA ARG A 560 -14.68 -17.60 24.54
C ARG A 560 -13.33 -17.47 23.83
N PRO A 561 -13.28 -17.71 22.50
CA PRO A 561 -12.07 -17.43 21.73
C PRO A 561 -11.61 -15.99 21.97
N PRO A 562 -10.33 -15.74 22.26
CA PRO A 562 -9.80 -14.40 22.41
C PRO A 562 -9.85 -13.67 21.05
N ARG A 563 -10.00 -12.35 21.08
CA ARG A 563 -9.82 -11.52 19.88
C ARG A 563 -8.33 -11.53 19.53
N THR A 564 -7.97 -12.14 18.42
CA THR A 564 -6.60 -12.09 17.91
C THR A 564 -6.26 -10.65 17.51
N MET A 565 -5.25 -10.08 18.15
CA MET A 565 -4.75 -8.75 17.83
C MET A 565 -3.78 -8.86 16.66
N THR A 566 -4.27 -8.58 15.45
CA THR A 566 -3.39 -8.34 14.30
C THR A 566 -2.68 -7.01 14.48
N LEU A 567 -1.64 -6.74 13.71
CA LEU A 567 -0.91 -5.49 13.78
C LEU A 567 -1.83 -4.29 13.51
N GLU A 568 -2.65 -4.38 12.48
CA GLU A 568 -3.60 -3.32 12.11
C GLU A 568 -4.60 -3.06 13.24
N LEU A 569 -5.24 -4.10 13.78
CA LEU A 569 -6.18 -3.96 14.88
C LEU A 569 -5.51 -3.37 16.13
N ALA A 570 -4.25 -3.73 16.40
CA ALA A 570 -3.49 -3.19 17.53
C ALA A 570 -3.23 -1.70 17.35
N LEU A 571 -2.78 -1.26 16.16
CA LEU A 571 -2.52 0.16 15.85
C LEU A 571 -3.78 1.02 15.90
N GLU A 572 -4.91 0.50 15.43
CA GLU A 572 -6.21 1.17 15.49
C GLU A 572 -6.73 1.27 16.94
N TRP A 573 -6.49 0.24 17.75
CA TRP A 573 -7.07 0.11 19.08
C TRP A 573 -6.34 0.92 20.16
N ILE A 574 -5.00 1.04 20.09
CA ILE A 574 -4.19 1.65 21.15
C ILE A 574 -4.49 3.13 21.37
N GLY A 575 -4.45 3.55 22.66
CA GLY A 575 -4.49 4.95 23.09
C GLY A 575 -3.11 5.63 23.04
N SER A 576 -3.09 6.91 23.40
CA SER A 576 -1.84 7.70 23.45
C SER A 576 -0.88 7.27 24.57
N ASP A 577 -1.42 6.62 25.61
CA ASP A 577 -0.69 6.09 26.76
C ASP A 577 -0.30 4.62 26.60
N GLU A 578 -0.48 4.07 25.39
CA GLU A 578 -0.20 2.67 25.06
C GLU A 578 0.82 2.55 23.93
N LEU A 579 1.42 1.39 23.80
CA LEU A 579 2.38 1.01 22.75
C LEU A 579 2.05 -0.39 22.24
N VAL A 580 2.37 -0.63 20.97
CA VAL A 580 2.37 -1.97 20.40
C VAL A 580 3.81 -2.52 20.45
N GLU A 581 3.98 -3.65 21.08
CA GLU A 581 5.18 -4.46 21.07
C GLU A 581 5.11 -5.39 19.86
N VAL A 582 6.06 -5.26 18.94
CA VAL A 582 6.14 -6.03 17.71
C VAL A 582 7.35 -6.94 17.77
N THR A 583 7.09 -8.24 17.61
CA THR A 583 8.14 -9.27 17.58
C THR A 583 7.91 -10.20 16.38
N PRO A 584 8.88 -11.00 15.95
CA PRO A 584 8.69 -11.96 14.85
C PRO A 584 7.50 -12.90 15.05
N THR A 585 7.17 -13.25 16.30
CA THR A 585 6.16 -14.26 16.64
C THR A 585 4.88 -13.69 17.23
N ALA A 586 4.89 -12.46 17.76
CA ALA A 586 3.75 -11.89 18.47
C ALA A 586 3.58 -10.38 18.27
N VAL A 587 2.33 -9.94 18.37
CA VAL A 587 1.92 -8.54 18.49
C VAL A 587 1.23 -8.39 19.84
N ARG A 588 1.78 -7.56 20.73
CA ARG A 588 1.25 -7.35 22.08
C ARG A 588 0.99 -5.86 22.32
N VAL A 589 -0.04 -5.56 23.07
CA VAL A 589 -0.36 -4.19 23.49
C VAL A 589 0.06 -4.03 24.95
N ARG A 590 0.65 -2.87 25.29
CA ARG A 590 1.04 -2.57 26.66
C ARG A 590 0.91 -1.08 26.99
N LYS A 591 0.87 -0.77 28.27
CA LYS A 591 0.99 0.63 28.71
C LYS A 591 2.39 1.16 28.44
N ARG A 592 2.48 2.44 28.05
CA ARG A 592 3.74 3.14 27.79
C ARG A 592 4.61 3.17 29.05
N THR A 593 4.03 3.50 30.20
CA THR A 593 4.70 3.51 31.50
C THR A 593 4.39 2.22 32.24
N LEU A 594 5.39 1.37 32.43
CA LEU A 594 5.28 0.22 33.31
C LEU A 594 5.53 0.67 34.76
N THR A 595 4.60 0.39 35.66
CA THR A 595 4.77 0.74 37.06
C THR A 595 5.84 -0.12 37.69
N SER A 596 6.65 0.45 38.59
CA SER A 596 7.81 -0.22 39.24
C SER A 596 7.47 -1.50 40.03
N ARG A 597 6.20 -1.77 40.33
CA ARG A 597 5.72 -3.06 40.86
C ARG A 597 5.65 -4.16 39.81
N ALA A 598 5.73 -3.82 38.52
CA ALA A 598 5.62 -4.74 37.41
C ALA A 598 6.99 -5.29 36.96
N ALA A 599 8.10 -4.64 37.35
CA ALA A 599 9.45 -4.96 36.89
C ALA A 599 10.21 -5.90 37.84
N VAL A 600 9.66 -6.26 39.01
CA VAL A 600 10.32 -7.10 40.01
C VAL A 600 9.36 -8.21 40.48
N SER A 601 9.34 -9.31 39.78
CA SER A 601 9.02 -10.65 40.31
C SER A 601 9.31 -11.73 39.27
#